data_d941ca1d32cf142247e0ea6ac1ce038b
#
_entry.id   d941ca1d32cf142247e0ea6ac1ce038b
#
_cell.length_a   1.000
_cell.length_b   1.000
_cell.length_c   1.000
_cell.angle_alpha   90.00
_cell.angle_beta   90.00
_cell.angle_gamma   90.00
#
_symmetry.space_group_name_H-M   'P 1'
#
loop_
_entity.id
_entity.type
_entity.pdbx_description
1 polymer ?
#
loop_
_entity_poly.entity_id
_entity_poly.type
_entity_poly.pdbx_seq_one_letter_code
_entity_poly.pdbx_strand_id
1 'polypeptide(L)'
;MLSILYYIWLAAICTVVLVLSVAVLALTYPFQKSRRIVHEMSRYLALSFLLPFPRRVEGLENVDRRERYVIVLNHQAMVDIGALYHVPLNFRWVSKREVFRIPFFGQFLLVHGDICIDRGHAAEALEQLVRDGKKWISRGASVAIFPEGTRSKDGEIHRFKAGAFTLAKEAGA
;
A
#
# COMPACT_ATOMS: atom_id res chain seq x y z
N MET A 1 -5.41 -24.66 21.06
CA MET A 1 -6.57 -24.96 20.21
C MET A 1 -7.17 -23.70 19.58
N LEU A 2 -7.57 -22.68 20.35
CA LEU A 2 -8.09 -21.40 19.86
C LEU A 2 -7.17 -20.69 18.85
N SER A 3 -5.84 -20.70 19.09
CA SER A 3 -4.86 -20.08 18.18
C SER A 3 -4.80 -20.75 16.81
N ILE A 4 -4.93 -22.10 16.76
CA ILE A 4 -4.91 -22.84 15.49
C ILE A 4 -6.18 -22.53 14.67
N LEU A 5 -7.34 -22.52 15.30
CA LEU A 5 -8.61 -22.17 14.67
C LEU A 5 -8.58 -20.73 14.13
N TYR A 6 -7.99 -19.79 14.89
CA TYR A 6 -7.80 -18.42 14.45
C TYR A 6 -6.93 -18.33 13.18
N TYR A 7 -5.79 -19.02 13.12
CA TYR A 7 -4.94 -19.02 11.93
C TYR A 7 -5.59 -19.69 10.72
N ILE A 8 -6.36 -20.77 10.93
CA ILE A 8 -7.14 -21.41 9.86
C ILE A 8 -8.19 -20.44 9.32
N TRP A 9 -8.94 -19.78 10.19
CA TRP A 9 -9.93 -18.78 9.84
C TRP A 9 -9.28 -17.60 9.08
N LEU A 10 -8.16 -17.07 9.57
CA LEU A 10 -7.41 -16.00 8.91
C LEU A 10 -6.94 -16.43 7.52
N ALA A 11 -6.37 -17.62 7.39
CA ALA A 11 -5.94 -18.16 6.10
C ALA A 11 -7.11 -18.32 5.12
N ALA A 12 -8.26 -18.79 5.59
CA ALA A 12 -9.47 -18.90 4.78
C ALA A 12 -9.95 -17.54 4.25
N ILE A 13 -10.02 -16.53 5.11
CA ILE A 13 -10.38 -15.16 4.70
C ILE A 13 -9.38 -14.61 3.68
N CYS A 14 -8.07 -14.73 3.96
CA CYS A 14 -7.04 -14.28 3.03
C CYS A 14 -7.15 -14.95 1.66
N THR A 15 -7.46 -16.25 1.64
CA THR A 15 -7.66 -17.02 0.40
C THR A 15 -8.87 -16.51 -0.37
N VAL A 16 -10.01 -16.32 0.29
CA VAL A 16 -11.24 -15.81 -0.34
C VAL A 16 -11.00 -14.41 -0.92
N VAL A 17 -10.39 -13.52 -0.14
CA VAL A 17 -10.08 -12.15 -0.59
C VAL A 17 -9.13 -12.18 -1.78
N LEU A 18 -8.12 -13.05 -1.76
CA LEU A 18 -7.18 -13.20 -2.87
C LEU A 18 -7.89 -13.68 -4.14
N VAL A 19 -8.70 -14.73 -4.04
CA VAL A 19 -9.45 -15.30 -5.19
C VAL A 19 -10.38 -14.24 -5.79
N LEU A 20 -11.15 -13.55 -4.96
CA LEU A 20 -12.04 -12.47 -5.41
C LEU A 20 -11.24 -11.33 -6.06
N SER A 21 -10.10 -10.95 -5.49
CA SER A 21 -9.25 -9.90 -6.06
C SER A 21 -8.66 -10.29 -7.41
N VAL A 22 -8.26 -11.55 -7.59
CA VAL A 22 -7.78 -12.08 -8.88
C VAL A 22 -8.90 -12.08 -9.91
N ALA A 23 -10.09 -12.55 -9.56
CA ALA A 23 -11.26 -12.56 -10.46
C ALA A 23 -11.63 -11.13 -10.89
N VAL A 24 -11.73 -10.20 -9.94
CA VAL A 24 -12.00 -8.79 -10.21
C VAL A 24 -10.92 -8.18 -11.10
N LEU A 25 -9.65 -8.45 -10.81
CA LEU A 25 -8.56 -7.98 -11.64
C LEU A 25 -8.66 -8.50 -13.07
N ALA A 26 -8.91 -9.80 -13.25
CA ALA A 26 -9.05 -10.42 -14.58
C ALA A 26 -10.18 -9.79 -15.39
N LEU A 27 -11.32 -9.52 -14.74
CA LEU A 27 -12.49 -8.92 -15.40
C LEU A 27 -12.29 -7.42 -15.71
N THR A 28 -11.57 -6.69 -14.86
CA THR A 28 -11.50 -5.22 -14.96
C THR A 28 -10.22 -4.71 -15.62
N TYR A 29 -9.14 -5.49 -15.64
CA TYR A 29 -7.83 -5.06 -16.15
C TYR A 29 -7.84 -4.53 -17.60
N PRO A 30 -8.59 -5.10 -18.54
CA PRO A 30 -8.67 -4.57 -19.90
C PRO A 30 -9.14 -3.10 -19.97
N PHE A 31 -10.03 -2.73 -19.01
CA PHE A 31 -10.70 -1.41 -18.98
C PHE A 31 -10.09 -0.47 -17.93
N GLN A 32 -9.46 -1.02 -16.88
CA GLN A 32 -8.98 -0.25 -15.74
C GLN A 32 -7.57 -0.64 -15.30
N LYS A 33 -6.56 -0.15 -16.02
CA LYS A 33 -5.13 -0.40 -15.73
C LYS A 33 -4.66 0.15 -14.38
N SER A 34 -5.42 1.09 -13.78
CA SER A 34 -5.13 1.64 -12.46
C SER A 34 -5.45 0.69 -11.30
N ARG A 35 -6.10 -0.44 -11.53
CA ARG A 35 -6.58 -1.42 -10.53
C ARG A 35 -7.39 -0.78 -9.39
N ARG A 36 -8.16 0.25 -9.69
CA ARG A 36 -8.91 1.01 -8.68
C ARG A 36 -9.93 0.14 -7.95
N ILE A 37 -10.62 -0.77 -8.66
CA ILE A 37 -11.63 -1.64 -8.04
C ILE A 37 -10.99 -2.58 -7.01
N VAL A 38 -9.83 -3.18 -7.35
CA VAL A 38 -9.06 -3.99 -6.39
C VAL A 38 -8.62 -3.16 -5.18
N HIS A 39 -8.21 -1.92 -5.41
CA HIS A 39 -7.86 -1.00 -4.32
C HIS A 39 -9.07 -0.67 -3.42
N GLU A 40 -10.24 -0.39 -3.97
CA GLU A 40 -11.44 -0.13 -3.17
C GLU A 40 -11.84 -1.37 -2.34
N MET A 41 -11.72 -2.58 -2.87
CA MET A 41 -11.92 -3.81 -2.08
C MET A 41 -10.94 -3.86 -0.90
N SER A 42 -9.66 -3.57 -1.13
CA SER A 42 -8.63 -3.49 -0.08
C SER A 42 -8.97 -2.44 0.96
N ARG A 43 -9.47 -1.28 0.50
CA ARG A 43 -9.90 -0.16 1.35
C ARG A 43 -11.03 -0.58 2.29
N TYR A 44 -12.10 -1.17 1.77
CA TYR A 44 -13.22 -1.63 2.61
C TYR A 44 -12.76 -2.69 3.61
N LEU A 45 -11.91 -3.63 3.21
CA LEU A 45 -11.34 -4.62 4.11
C LEU A 45 -10.51 -3.96 5.22
N ALA A 46 -9.57 -3.08 4.87
CA ALA A 46 -8.72 -2.39 5.83
C ALA A 46 -9.54 -1.55 6.82
N LEU A 47 -10.54 -0.81 6.32
CA LEU A 47 -11.41 0.00 7.18
C LEU A 47 -12.28 -0.85 8.09
N SER A 48 -12.73 -2.04 7.67
CA SER A 48 -13.48 -2.95 8.53
C SER A 48 -12.66 -3.46 9.71
N PHE A 49 -11.37 -3.72 9.54
CA PHE A 49 -10.46 -4.07 10.63
C PHE A 49 -10.23 -2.92 11.62
N LEU A 50 -10.38 -1.68 11.17
CA LEU A 50 -10.19 -0.49 12.00
C LEU A 50 -11.47 -0.07 12.75
N LEU A 51 -12.62 -0.66 12.46
CA LEU A 51 -13.90 -0.30 13.12
C LEU A 51 -13.83 -0.26 14.64
N PRO A 52 -13.18 -1.22 15.34
CA PRO A 52 -13.11 -1.22 16.80
C PRO A 52 -12.22 -0.13 17.40
N PHE A 53 -11.37 0.52 16.59
CA PHE A 53 -10.40 1.50 17.08
C PHE A 53 -10.96 2.92 16.95
N PRO A 54 -10.96 3.73 18.04
CA PRO A 54 -11.32 5.13 17.96
C PRO A 54 -10.33 5.87 17.07
N ARG A 55 -10.82 6.70 16.16
CA ARG A 55 -9.99 7.43 15.20
C ARG A 55 -10.62 8.76 14.84
N ARG A 56 -9.77 9.73 14.55
CA ARG A 56 -10.13 11.03 13.98
C ARG A 56 -9.30 11.25 12.73
N VAL A 57 -9.93 11.69 11.66
CA VAL A 57 -9.28 12.00 10.38
C VAL A 57 -9.55 13.47 10.10
N GLU A 58 -8.50 14.23 9.90
CA GLU A 58 -8.53 15.67 9.64
C GLU A 58 -7.78 16.01 8.37
N GLY A 59 -8.12 17.13 7.75
CA GLY A 59 -7.39 17.64 6.57
C GLY A 59 -7.76 16.97 5.24
N LEU A 60 -8.80 16.12 5.19
CA LEU A 60 -9.24 15.50 3.94
C LEU A 60 -9.73 16.50 2.90
N GLU A 61 -10.14 17.66 3.32
CA GLU A 61 -10.53 18.81 2.47
C GLU A 61 -9.36 19.37 1.65
N ASN A 62 -8.11 19.12 2.10
CA ASN A 62 -6.89 19.56 1.42
C ASN A 62 -6.44 18.57 0.32
N VAL A 63 -7.14 17.42 0.17
CA VAL A 63 -6.77 16.37 -0.78
C VAL A 63 -7.66 16.44 -2.01
N ASP A 64 -7.11 16.87 -3.15
CA ASP A 64 -7.81 16.76 -4.43
C ASP A 64 -7.76 15.31 -4.93
N ARG A 65 -8.93 14.66 -5.01
CA ARG A 65 -9.08 13.27 -5.46
C ARG A 65 -8.79 13.07 -6.94
N ARG A 66 -8.65 14.15 -7.71
CA ARG A 66 -8.33 14.12 -9.14
C ARG A 66 -6.82 14.02 -9.36
N GLU A 67 -6.04 14.50 -8.39
CA GLU A 67 -4.59 14.50 -8.46
C GLU A 67 -3.97 13.15 -8.06
N ARG A 68 -2.69 12.99 -8.37
CA ARG A 68 -1.87 11.84 -8.00
C ARG A 68 -0.70 12.33 -7.16
N TYR A 69 -0.43 11.59 -6.09
CA TYR A 69 0.51 12.00 -5.06
C TYR A 69 1.57 10.95 -4.83
N VAL A 70 2.73 11.38 -4.42
CA VAL A 70 3.64 10.55 -3.63
C VAL A 70 3.35 10.83 -2.17
N ILE A 71 2.65 9.90 -1.51
CA ILE A 71 2.18 10.05 -0.14
C ILE A 71 3.27 9.56 0.79
N VAL A 72 3.71 10.41 1.71
CA VAL A 72 4.71 10.08 2.71
C VAL A 72 4.08 10.09 4.10
N LEU A 73 4.42 9.07 4.90
CA LEU A 73 3.89 8.90 6.26
C LEU A 73 5.02 8.46 7.19
N ASN A 74 5.00 8.92 8.43
CA ASN A 74 5.77 8.30 9.50
C ASN A 74 5.21 6.90 9.81
N HIS A 75 6.06 5.99 10.29
CA HIS A 75 5.67 4.60 10.53
C HIS A 75 5.95 4.19 11.98
N GLN A 76 4.90 3.96 12.75
CA GLN A 76 4.99 3.55 14.14
C GLN A 76 4.40 2.15 14.37
N ALA A 77 3.30 1.82 13.70
CA ALA A 77 2.57 0.58 13.91
C ALA A 77 2.04 -0.04 12.61
N MET A 78 1.65 -1.31 12.67
CA MET A 78 1.00 -1.98 11.54
C MET A 78 -0.34 -1.33 11.17
N VAL A 79 -1.01 -0.71 12.14
CA VAL A 79 -2.29 -0.01 11.93
C VAL A 79 -2.17 1.18 10.98
N ASP A 80 -0.99 1.79 10.84
CA ASP A 80 -0.74 2.91 9.92
C ASP A 80 -1.06 2.54 8.46
N ILE A 81 -0.80 1.27 8.09
CA ILE A 81 -1.11 0.74 6.77
C ILE A 81 -2.62 0.81 6.50
N GLY A 82 -3.43 0.39 7.48
CA GLY A 82 -4.88 0.47 7.39
C GLY A 82 -5.41 1.91 7.48
N ALA A 83 -4.78 2.74 8.30
CA ALA A 83 -5.20 4.12 8.55
C ALA A 83 -5.17 4.99 7.28
N LEU A 84 -4.19 4.79 6.38
CA LEU A 84 -4.14 5.54 5.12
C LEU A 84 -5.37 5.30 4.24
N TYR A 85 -6.03 4.17 4.34
CA TYR A 85 -7.24 3.89 3.55
C TYR A 85 -8.44 4.80 3.89
N HIS A 86 -8.35 5.64 4.94
CA HIS A 86 -9.32 6.74 5.15
C HIS A 86 -9.16 7.86 4.12
N VAL A 87 -7.95 8.02 3.55
CA VAL A 87 -7.74 8.96 2.46
C VAL A 87 -8.33 8.39 1.17
N PRO A 88 -9.28 9.05 0.51
CA PRO A 88 -10.03 8.50 -0.63
C PRO A 88 -9.24 8.60 -1.95
N LEU A 89 -8.01 8.14 -1.94
CA LEU A 89 -7.11 8.07 -3.09
C LEU A 89 -6.90 6.61 -3.51
N ASN A 90 -6.72 6.39 -4.81
CA ASN A 90 -6.24 5.11 -5.32
C ASN A 90 -4.71 5.10 -5.23
N PHE A 91 -4.11 4.28 -4.39
CA PHE A 91 -2.66 4.27 -4.18
C PHE A 91 -2.06 2.85 -4.19
N ARG A 92 -0.73 2.79 -4.30
CA ARG A 92 0.07 1.57 -4.22
C ARG A 92 1.11 1.73 -3.12
N TRP A 93 1.24 0.72 -2.27
CA TRP A 93 2.24 0.69 -1.24
C TRP A 93 3.62 0.36 -1.82
N VAL A 94 4.64 0.97 -1.24
CA VAL A 94 6.03 0.54 -1.44
C VAL A 94 6.43 -0.33 -0.27
N SER A 95 6.69 -1.61 -0.55
CA SER A 95 7.00 -2.61 0.47
C SER A 95 8.30 -3.37 0.15
N LYS A 96 8.96 -3.87 1.19
CA LYS A 96 10.18 -4.65 1.04
C LYS A 96 9.88 -6.05 0.47
N ARG A 97 10.84 -6.61 -0.27
CA ARG A 97 10.74 -7.92 -0.94
C ARG A 97 10.28 -9.05 -0.02
N GLU A 98 10.73 -9.07 1.25
CA GLU A 98 10.38 -10.12 2.20
C GLU A 98 8.87 -10.19 2.49
N VAL A 99 8.18 -9.07 2.43
CA VAL A 99 6.72 -9.02 2.65
C VAL A 99 5.98 -9.73 1.51
N PHE A 100 6.50 -9.65 0.28
CA PHE A 100 5.93 -10.34 -0.88
C PHE A 100 6.14 -11.86 -0.85
N ARG A 101 7.01 -12.38 0.04
CA ARG A 101 7.23 -13.81 0.24
C ARG A 101 6.26 -14.42 1.26
N ILE A 102 5.50 -13.62 2.00
CA ILE A 102 4.50 -14.11 2.95
C ILE A 102 3.37 -14.79 2.16
N PRO A 103 3.06 -16.07 2.43
CA PRO A 103 1.98 -16.80 1.74
C PRO A 103 0.66 -16.04 1.82
N PHE A 104 -0.13 -16.07 0.76
CA PHE A 104 -1.40 -15.37 0.54
C PHE A 104 -1.29 -13.83 0.56
N PHE A 105 -0.60 -13.27 1.55
CA PHE A 105 -0.43 -11.83 1.67
C PHE A 105 0.44 -11.25 0.55
N GLY A 106 1.57 -11.89 0.25
CA GLY A 106 2.45 -11.46 -0.84
C GLY A 106 1.76 -11.51 -2.21
N GLN A 107 0.98 -12.57 -2.48
CA GLN A 107 0.18 -12.67 -3.70
C GLN A 107 -0.89 -11.57 -3.78
N PHE A 108 -1.52 -11.24 -2.65
CA PHE A 108 -2.46 -10.12 -2.59
C PHE A 108 -1.80 -8.78 -2.94
N LEU A 109 -0.60 -8.49 -2.42
CA LEU A 109 0.16 -7.29 -2.77
C LEU A 109 0.47 -7.22 -4.29
N LEU A 110 0.81 -8.35 -4.91
CA LEU A 110 1.03 -8.43 -6.35
C LEU A 110 -0.25 -8.13 -7.14
N VAL A 111 -1.38 -8.70 -6.72
CA VAL A 111 -2.70 -8.46 -7.34
C VAL A 111 -3.14 -7.01 -7.15
N HIS A 112 -2.93 -6.44 -5.97
CA HIS A 112 -3.18 -5.04 -5.67
C HIS A 112 -2.28 -4.13 -6.52
N GLY A 113 -1.06 -4.57 -6.83
CA GLY A 113 -0.10 -3.83 -7.65
C GLY A 113 0.89 -3.03 -6.83
N ASP A 114 1.14 -3.44 -5.62
CA ASP A 114 2.12 -2.79 -4.75
C ASP A 114 3.55 -2.92 -5.29
N ILE A 115 4.38 -1.95 -4.97
CA ILE A 115 5.73 -1.84 -5.46
C ILE A 115 6.67 -2.61 -4.53
N CYS A 116 7.31 -3.65 -5.08
CA CYS A 116 8.28 -4.47 -4.37
C CYS A 116 9.67 -3.82 -4.47
N ILE A 117 10.33 -3.54 -3.35
CA ILE A 117 11.68 -2.97 -3.34
C ILE A 117 12.65 -3.95 -2.67
N ASP A 118 13.75 -4.23 -3.36
CA ASP A 118 14.92 -4.86 -2.75
C ASP A 118 15.83 -3.79 -2.14
N ARG A 119 16.06 -3.88 -0.85
CA ARG A 119 16.85 -2.89 -0.11
C ARG A 119 18.34 -3.25 0.00
N GLY A 120 18.75 -4.37 -0.60
CA GLY A 120 20.15 -4.83 -0.60
C GLY A 120 21.10 -3.87 -1.32
N HIS A 121 20.63 -3.20 -2.37
CA HIS A 121 21.41 -2.25 -3.17
C HIS A 121 20.63 -0.94 -3.31
N ALA A 122 21.10 0.10 -2.63
CA ALA A 122 20.35 1.36 -2.51
C ALA A 122 20.11 2.07 -3.86
N ALA A 123 21.08 2.03 -4.78
CA ALA A 123 20.94 2.65 -6.10
C ALA A 123 19.90 1.93 -6.96
N GLU A 124 19.94 0.61 -7.01
CA GLU A 124 18.99 -0.22 -7.75
C GLU A 124 17.57 -0.10 -7.16
N ALA A 125 17.47 -0.05 -5.82
CA ALA A 125 16.20 0.16 -5.14
C ALA A 125 15.57 1.52 -5.47
N LEU A 126 16.39 2.57 -5.59
CA LEU A 126 15.92 3.90 -5.98
C LEU A 126 15.47 3.91 -7.44
N GLU A 127 16.25 3.35 -8.34
CA GLU A 127 15.88 3.24 -9.76
C GLU A 127 14.57 2.46 -9.94
N GLN A 128 14.44 1.32 -9.25
CA GLN A 128 13.22 0.51 -9.26
C GLN A 128 12.02 1.30 -8.73
N LEU A 129 12.19 2.01 -7.60
CA LEU A 129 11.13 2.84 -7.01
C LEU A 129 10.65 3.91 -8.00
N VAL A 130 11.58 4.64 -8.62
CA VAL A 130 11.24 5.70 -9.58
C VAL A 130 10.54 5.13 -10.81
N ARG A 131 11.10 4.08 -11.41
CA ARG A 131 10.51 3.41 -12.57
C ARG A 131 9.09 2.91 -12.31
N ASP A 132 8.91 2.13 -11.25
CA ASP A 132 7.62 1.49 -10.94
C ASP A 132 6.62 2.50 -10.38
N GLY A 133 7.07 3.49 -9.63
CA GLY A 133 6.24 4.59 -9.14
C GLY A 133 5.70 5.46 -10.27
N LYS A 134 6.55 5.90 -11.21
CA LYS A 134 6.12 6.65 -12.41
C LYS A 134 5.09 5.86 -13.23
N LYS A 135 5.28 4.55 -13.38
CA LYS A 135 4.33 3.67 -14.05
C LYS A 135 2.95 3.68 -13.38
N TRP A 136 2.89 3.67 -12.04
CA TRP A 136 1.59 3.71 -11.35
C TRP A 136 0.96 5.09 -11.39
N ILE A 137 1.73 6.16 -11.23
CA ILE A 137 1.26 7.55 -11.34
C ILE A 137 0.66 7.79 -12.73
N SER A 138 1.34 7.37 -13.80
CA SER A 138 0.82 7.48 -15.17
C SER A 138 -0.45 6.66 -15.43
N ARG A 139 -0.71 5.62 -14.63
CA ARG A 139 -1.93 4.80 -14.67
C ARG A 139 -3.07 5.34 -13.80
N GLY A 140 -2.86 6.45 -13.14
CA GLY A 140 -3.86 7.08 -12.29
C GLY A 140 -3.91 6.55 -10.85
N ALA A 141 -2.80 6.02 -10.32
CA ALA A 141 -2.67 5.64 -8.92
C ALA A 141 -1.56 6.47 -8.24
N SER A 142 -1.79 6.91 -7.02
CA SER A 142 -0.77 7.51 -6.15
C SER A 142 0.19 6.44 -5.62
N VAL A 143 1.31 6.85 -5.02
CA VAL A 143 2.27 5.93 -4.40
C VAL A 143 2.45 6.29 -2.93
N ALA A 144 2.26 5.33 -2.04
CA ALA A 144 2.38 5.51 -0.60
C ALA A 144 3.68 4.88 -0.07
N ILE A 145 4.45 5.65 0.69
CA ILE A 145 5.79 5.28 1.14
C ILE A 145 5.96 5.67 2.61
N PHE A 146 6.53 4.75 3.39
CA PHE A 146 7.12 5.07 4.69
C PHE A 146 8.60 5.41 4.48
N PRO A 147 8.97 6.70 4.40
CA PRO A 147 10.31 7.11 3.98
C PRO A 147 11.40 6.81 5.02
N GLU A 148 11.03 6.55 6.26
CA GLU A 148 11.94 6.05 7.30
C GLU A 148 12.48 4.66 6.95
N GLY A 149 11.69 3.85 6.25
CA GLY A 149 12.04 2.50 5.80
C GLY A 149 11.89 1.43 6.89
N THR A 150 11.58 1.80 8.11
CA THR A 150 11.28 0.89 9.23
C THR A 150 10.30 1.56 10.19
N ARG A 151 9.71 0.78 11.09
CA ARG A 151 8.87 1.32 12.16
C ARG A 151 9.75 1.99 13.21
N SER A 152 9.33 3.16 13.68
CA SER A 152 9.89 3.79 14.88
C SER A 152 9.66 2.88 16.10
N LYS A 153 10.68 2.75 16.95
CA LYS A 153 10.62 1.97 18.20
C LYS A 153 10.44 2.85 19.42
N ASP A 154 10.79 4.11 19.30
CA ASP A 154 10.78 5.14 20.34
C ASP A 154 9.62 6.13 20.20
N GLY A 155 8.82 6.01 19.13
CA GLY A 155 7.71 6.92 18.85
C GLY A 155 8.11 8.21 18.15
N GLU A 156 9.41 8.43 17.92
CA GLU A 156 9.92 9.62 17.25
C GLU A 156 9.91 9.46 15.73
N ILE A 157 9.85 10.59 15.03
CA ILE A 157 9.95 10.63 13.57
C ILE A 157 11.45 10.67 13.21
N HIS A 158 11.91 9.62 12.54
CA HIS A 158 13.29 9.50 12.11
C HIS A 158 13.53 10.11 10.73
N ARG A 159 14.81 10.17 10.34
CA ARG A 159 15.25 10.73 9.06
C ARG A 159 14.54 10.07 7.87
N PHE A 160 13.93 10.88 7.02
CA PHE A 160 13.33 10.45 5.77
C PHE A 160 14.40 10.23 4.69
N LYS A 161 14.32 9.07 4.03
CA LYS A 161 15.16 8.75 2.87
C LYS A 161 14.69 9.53 1.65
N ALA A 162 15.63 9.93 0.80
CA ALA A 162 15.36 10.76 -0.37
C ALA A 162 14.44 10.11 -1.44
N GLY A 163 14.29 8.79 -1.45
CA GLY A 163 13.61 8.05 -2.53
C GLY A 163 12.20 8.53 -2.84
N ALA A 164 11.39 8.85 -1.81
CA ALA A 164 10.04 9.38 -2.02
C ALA A 164 10.05 10.73 -2.73
N PHE A 165 10.93 11.62 -2.32
CA PHE A 165 11.08 12.96 -2.89
C PHE A 165 11.65 12.91 -4.31
N THR A 166 12.59 12.01 -4.57
CA THR A 166 13.11 11.75 -5.91
C THR A 166 11.98 11.28 -6.83
N LEU A 167 11.16 10.32 -6.38
CA LEU A 167 10.01 9.86 -7.16
C LEU A 167 9.03 11.01 -7.44
N ALA A 168 8.69 11.83 -6.44
CA ALA A 168 7.77 12.96 -6.61
C ALA A 168 8.29 13.94 -7.69
N LYS A 169 9.56 14.33 -7.59
CA LYS A 169 10.22 15.20 -8.57
C LYS A 169 10.19 14.60 -9.98
N GLU A 170 10.57 13.34 -10.12
CA GLU A 170 10.66 12.65 -11.40
C GLU A 170 9.31 12.34 -12.04
N ALA A 171 8.25 12.25 -11.24
CA ALA A 171 6.89 11.98 -11.69
C ALA A 171 6.05 13.25 -11.89
N GLY A 172 6.50 14.39 -11.38
CA GLY A 172 5.73 15.64 -11.38
C GLY A 172 4.49 15.56 -10.49
N ALA A 173 4.60 14.86 -9.32
CA ALA A 173 3.49 14.55 -8.43
C ALA A 173 3.75 15.10 -7.01
#